data_404cad79814741d9d67b152cee020c92
#
_entry.id   404cad79814741d9d67b152cee020c92
#
_cell.length_a   1.000
_cell.length_b   1.000
_cell.length_c   1.000
_cell.angle_alpha   90.00
_cell.angle_beta   90.00
_cell.angle_gamma   90.00
#
_symmetry.space_group_name_H-M   'P 1'
#
loop_
_entity.id
_entity.type
_entity.pdbx_description
1 polymer ?
#
loop_
_entity_poly.entity_id
_entity_poly.type
_entity_poly.pdbx_seq_one_letter_code
_entity_poly.pdbx_strand_id
1 'polypeptide(L)'
;KDDEYVGGLPYYGRRLLKNAAWAGAALSVLYIIYAFLCFPAQGFNTISAVGAIAGEFTGTVIETNSSLYWISFAVLIVATAIISFGGIKKVTKVTDLLVPVMAVIYILTVVLLIVFNIPRIPWFFGAVFSEAFRPEAVFGGAFGIALSQGIKRGLMSNEAGQGTITMPAAAADANHPCDQGC
;
A
#
# COMPACT_ATOMS: atom_id res chain seq x y z
N LYS A 1 -10.26 16.08 -27.66
CA LYS A 1 -11.00 15.32 -26.69
C LYS A 1 -10.36 14.00 -26.35
N ASP A 2 -9.31 13.55 -27.04
CA ASP A 2 -9.25 12.13 -27.30
C ASP A 2 -7.83 11.55 -27.38
N ASP A 3 -6.84 12.18 -26.78
CA ASP A 3 -5.47 11.66 -26.67
C ASP A 3 -5.18 11.02 -25.29
N GLU A 4 -6.20 10.59 -24.57
CA GLU A 4 -5.99 9.83 -23.35
C GLU A 4 -5.96 8.33 -23.65
N TYR A 5 -4.79 7.74 -23.47
CA TYR A 5 -4.64 6.29 -23.54
C TYR A 5 -5.45 5.63 -22.42
N VAL A 6 -6.29 4.69 -22.79
CA VAL A 6 -7.13 3.93 -21.85
C VAL A 6 -6.58 2.53 -21.76
N GLY A 7 -6.28 2.09 -20.55
CA GLY A 7 -5.74 0.76 -20.28
C GLY A 7 -6.26 0.19 -18.96
N GLY A 8 -5.64 -0.85 -18.53
CA GLY A 8 -5.96 -1.53 -17.28
C GLY A 8 -6.32 -2.99 -17.49
N LEU A 9 -6.49 -3.71 -16.38
CA LEU A 9 -6.76 -5.15 -16.36
C LEU A 9 -7.88 -5.60 -17.31
N PRO A 10 -9.01 -4.89 -17.44
CA PRO A 10 -10.09 -5.28 -18.35
C PRO A 10 -9.68 -5.33 -19.81
N TYR A 11 -8.82 -4.41 -20.24
CA TYR A 11 -8.35 -4.35 -21.62
C TYR A 11 -7.37 -5.48 -21.94
N TYR A 12 -6.47 -5.80 -21.01
CA TYR A 12 -5.58 -6.95 -21.13
C TYR A 12 -6.36 -8.26 -21.19
N GLY A 13 -7.32 -8.46 -20.28
CA GLY A 13 -8.15 -9.66 -20.26
C GLY A 13 -8.98 -9.84 -21.53
N ARG A 14 -9.52 -8.75 -22.06
CA ARG A 14 -10.22 -8.78 -23.34
C ARG A 14 -9.30 -9.25 -24.48
N ARG A 15 -8.06 -8.74 -24.53
CA ARG A 15 -7.09 -9.12 -25.57
C ARG A 15 -6.64 -10.58 -25.46
N LEU A 16 -6.37 -11.05 -24.24
CA LEU A 16 -5.94 -12.43 -23.99
C LEU A 16 -7.00 -13.46 -24.41
N LEU A 17 -8.28 -13.14 -24.28
CA LEU A 17 -9.40 -14.03 -24.62
C LEU A 17 -10.02 -13.70 -25.98
N LYS A 18 -9.18 -13.54 -27.00
CA LYS A 18 -9.61 -13.35 -28.41
C LYS A 18 -10.59 -12.17 -28.58
N ASN A 19 -10.35 -11.06 -27.90
CA ASN A 19 -11.21 -9.88 -27.89
C ASN A 19 -12.63 -10.11 -27.35
N ALA A 20 -12.83 -11.07 -26.46
CA ALA A 20 -14.11 -11.33 -25.83
C ALA A 20 -14.52 -10.16 -24.91
N ALA A 21 -15.57 -9.45 -25.26
CA ALA A 21 -16.05 -8.29 -24.49
C ALA A 21 -16.51 -8.68 -23.07
N TRP A 22 -17.08 -9.88 -22.92
CA TRP A 22 -17.53 -10.40 -21.62
C TRP A 22 -16.37 -10.56 -20.61
N ALA A 23 -15.18 -10.93 -21.09
CA ALA A 23 -14.01 -11.11 -20.25
C ALA A 23 -13.53 -9.78 -19.66
N GLY A 24 -13.53 -8.71 -20.46
CA GLY A 24 -13.23 -7.37 -19.95
C GLY A 24 -14.26 -6.90 -18.92
N ALA A 25 -15.54 -7.13 -19.17
CA ALA A 25 -16.62 -6.80 -18.22
C ALA A 25 -16.49 -7.58 -16.92
N ALA A 26 -16.28 -8.89 -16.98
CA ALA A 26 -16.10 -9.74 -15.80
C ALA A 26 -14.90 -9.29 -14.94
N LEU A 27 -13.77 -8.98 -15.58
CA LEU A 27 -12.59 -8.47 -14.86
C LEU A 27 -12.83 -7.08 -14.27
N SER A 28 -13.61 -6.21 -14.93
CA SER A 28 -14.00 -4.92 -14.35
C SER A 28 -14.83 -5.11 -13.08
N VAL A 29 -15.82 -6.00 -13.10
CA VAL A 29 -16.65 -6.29 -11.93
C VAL A 29 -15.82 -6.87 -10.79
N LEU A 30 -14.96 -7.85 -11.09
CA LEU A 30 -14.05 -8.43 -10.09
C LEU A 30 -13.13 -7.37 -9.49
N TYR A 31 -12.62 -6.47 -10.31
CA TYR A 31 -11.76 -5.39 -9.82
C TYR A 31 -12.50 -4.37 -8.94
N ILE A 32 -13.76 -4.06 -9.26
CA ILE A 32 -14.60 -3.21 -8.42
C ILE A 32 -14.84 -3.88 -7.06
N ILE A 33 -15.18 -5.17 -7.04
CA ILE A 33 -15.36 -5.93 -5.79
C ILE A 33 -14.07 -5.94 -4.98
N TYR A 34 -12.93 -6.21 -5.63
CA TYR A 34 -11.61 -6.14 -5.00
C TYR A 34 -11.34 -4.77 -4.37
N ALA A 35 -11.61 -3.69 -5.10
CA ALA A 35 -11.42 -2.34 -4.61
C ALA A 35 -12.25 -2.06 -3.34
N PHE A 36 -13.52 -2.45 -3.34
CA PHE A 36 -14.39 -2.31 -2.16
C PHE A 36 -13.91 -3.09 -0.93
N LEU A 37 -13.26 -4.23 -1.14
CA LEU A 37 -12.76 -5.07 -0.04
C LEU A 37 -11.38 -4.61 0.48
N CYS A 38 -10.52 -4.12 -0.39
CA CYS A 38 -9.12 -3.84 -0.06
C CYS A 38 -8.83 -2.38 0.30
N PHE A 39 -9.46 -1.42 -0.36
CA PHE A 39 -9.19 0.01 -0.10
C PHE A 39 -9.55 0.50 1.30
N PRO A 40 -10.66 0.05 1.92
CA PRO A 40 -10.97 0.46 3.29
C PRO A 40 -9.89 0.14 4.31
N ALA A 41 -9.14 -0.96 4.10
CA ALA A 41 -8.04 -1.34 4.97
C ALA A 41 -6.90 -0.30 4.98
N GLN A 42 -6.60 0.33 3.84
CA GLN A 42 -5.58 1.37 3.75
C GLN A 42 -6.02 2.66 4.47
N GLY A 43 -7.29 3.04 4.32
CA GLY A 43 -7.89 4.15 5.06
C GLY A 43 -7.83 3.91 6.56
N PHE A 44 -8.23 2.73 7.01
CA PHE A 44 -8.17 2.35 8.42
C PHE A 44 -6.75 2.42 8.98
N ASN A 45 -5.75 1.88 8.26
CA ASN A 45 -4.35 1.94 8.67
C ASN A 45 -3.85 3.38 8.81
N THR A 46 -4.20 4.26 7.87
CA THR A 46 -3.83 5.68 7.91
C THR A 46 -4.40 6.38 9.15
N ILE A 47 -5.68 6.17 9.43
CA ILE A 47 -6.36 6.80 10.57
C ILE A 47 -5.83 6.23 11.89
N SER A 48 -5.57 4.92 11.94
CA SER A 48 -4.98 4.28 13.11
C SER A 48 -3.57 4.82 13.41
N ALA A 49 -2.79 5.11 12.38
CA ALA A 49 -1.48 5.76 12.54
C ALA A 49 -1.62 7.18 13.12
N VAL A 50 -2.58 7.98 12.64
CA VAL A 50 -2.89 9.30 13.22
C VAL A 50 -3.31 9.18 14.69
N GLY A 51 -4.16 8.21 15.00
CA GLY A 51 -4.56 7.92 16.38
C GLY A 51 -3.40 7.53 17.28
N ALA A 52 -2.48 6.69 16.80
CA ALA A 52 -1.28 6.29 17.53
C ALA A 52 -0.35 7.49 17.80
N ILE A 53 -0.12 8.34 16.80
CA ILE A 53 0.69 9.57 16.97
C ILE A 53 0.04 10.50 18.00
N ALA A 54 -1.26 10.76 17.88
CA ALA A 54 -1.96 11.62 18.81
C ALA A 54 -1.99 11.03 20.23
N GLY A 55 -2.10 9.72 20.37
CA GLY A 55 -2.01 9.00 21.64
C GLY A 55 -0.67 9.20 22.34
N GLU A 56 0.42 9.19 21.58
CA GLU A 56 1.77 9.43 22.13
C GLU A 56 1.90 10.86 22.68
N PHE A 57 1.32 11.86 22.02
CA PHE A 57 1.33 13.24 22.48
C PHE A 57 0.39 13.50 23.68
N THR A 58 -0.73 12.82 23.73
CA THR A 58 -1.74 13.02 24.79
C THR A 58 -1.55 12.10 26.00
N GLY A 59 -0.71 11.08 25.88
CA GLY A 59 -0.52 10.07 26.90
C GLY A 59 -1.74 9.14 27.11
N THR A 60 -2.69 9.16 26.18
CA THR A 60 -3.93 8.36 26.26
C THR A 60 -4.09 7.50 25.00
N VAL A 61 -4.61 6.28 25.18
CA VAL A 61 -4.98 5.44 24.04
C VAL A 61 -6.22 6.02 23.37
N ILE A 62 -6.07 6.40 22.10
CA ILE A 62 -7.18 6.94 21.32
C ILE A 62 -7.99 5.78 20.76
N GLU A 63 -9.20 5.62 21.26
CA GLU A 63 -10.12 4.59 20.78
C GLU A 63 -10.64 4.91 19.38
N THR A 64 -10.97 3.86 18.62
CA THR A 64 -11.51 3.95 17.26
C THR A 64 -12.85 4.68 17.17
N ASN A 65 -13.49 4.93 18.29
CA ASN A 65 -14.77 5.67 18.37
C ASN A 65 -14.60 7.12 18.87
N SER A 66 -13.37 7.62 18.98
CA SER A 66 -13.10 8.99 19.41
C SER A 66 -13.45 10.01 18.33
N SER A 67 -13.75 11.23 18.76
CA SER A 67 -14.01 12.36 17.84
C SER A 67 -12.84 12.61 16.90
N LEU A 68 -11.59 12.44 17.38
CA LEU A 68 -10.38 12.58 16.57
C LEU A 68 -10.36 11.57 15.41
N TYR A 69 -10.77 10.34 15.67
CA TYR A 69 -10.85 9.29 14.65
C TYR A 69 -11.81 9.68 13.53
N TRP A 70 -13.01 10.13 13.87
CA TRP A 70 -14.03 10.54 12.90
C TRP A 70 -13.64 11.80 12.13
N ILE A 71 -13.01 12.78 12.78
CA ILE A 71 -12.48 13.97 12.11
C ILE A 71 -11.38 13.59 11.11
N SER A 72 -10.43 12.76 11.52
CA SER A 72 -9.36 12.29 10.64
C SER A 72 -9.91 11.51 9.45
N PHE A 73 -10.95 10.70 9.66
CA PHE A 73 -11.64 9.97 8.61
C PHE A 73 -12.31 10.92 7.61
N ALA A 74 -13.03 11.91 8.10
CA ALA A 74 -13.68 12.91 7.25
C ALA A 74 -12.67 13.71 6.43
N VAL A 75 -11.57 14.14 7.05
CA VAL A 75 -10.48 14.84 6.36
C VAL A 75 -9.87 13.96 5.27
N LEU A 76 -9.59 12.70 5.56
CA LEU A 76 -9.03 11.75 4.60
C LEU A 76 -9.98 11.54 3.40
N ILE A 77 -11.28 11.36 3.64
CA ILE A 77 -12.28 11.21 2.58
C ILE A 77 -12.31 12.46 1.69
N VAL A 78 -12.41 13.64 2.30
CA VAL A 78 -12.49 14.89 1.55
C VAL A 78 -11.21 15.10 0.73
N ALA A 79 -10.03 14.91 1.31
CA ALA A 79 -8.77 15.02 0.61
C ALA A 79 -8.68 14.05 -0.58
N THR A 80 -9.02 12.78 -0.34
CA THR A 80 -9.02 11.75 -1.39
C THR A 80 -10.01 12.08 -2.49
N ALA A 81 -11.21 12.54 -2.16
CA ALA A 81 -12.21 12.96 -3.13
C ALA A 81 -11.71 14.13 -3.99
N ILE A 82 -11.17 15.19 -3.39
CA ILE A 82 -10.64 16.35 -4.13
C ILE A 82 -9.53 15.96 -5.11
N ILE A 83 -8.68 15.01 -4.71
CA ILE A 83 -7.58 14.53 -5.57
C ILE A 83 -8.16 13.66 -6.68
N SER A 84 -9.05 12.72 -6.36
CA SER A 84 -9.61 11.76 -7.31
C SER A 84 -10.51 12.40 -8.36
N PHE A 85 -11.30 13.40 -8.00
CA PHE A 85 -12.13 14.15 -8.96
C PHE A 85 -11.32 14.95 -9.99
N GLY A 86 -10.03 15.15 -9.73
CA GLY A 86 -9.11 15.78 -10.69
C GLY A 86 -8.56 14.84 -11.77
N GLY A 87 -8.99 13.57 -11.76
CA GLY A 87 -8.54 12.55 -12.71
C GLY A 87 -7.13 12.04 -12.44
N ILE A 88 -6.70 11.06 -13.24
CA ILE A 88 -5.43 10.35 -13.03
C ILE A 88 -4.21 11.28 -13.08
N LYS A 89 -4.22 12.29 -13.95
CA LYS A 89 -3.13 13.27 -14.06
C LYS A 89 -2.93 14.07 -12.78
N LYS A 90 -4.02 14.41 -12.07
CA LYS A 90 -3.93 15.11 -10.78
C LYS A 90 -3.44 14.19 -9.68
N VAL A 91 -3.92 12.95 -9.66
CA VAL A 91 -3.45 11.92 -8.72
C VAL A 91 -1.95 11.72 -8.88
N THR A 92 -1.45 11.50 -10.10
CA THR A 92 -0.03 11.32 -10.39
C THR A 92 0.78 12.52 -9.91
N LYS A 93 0.37 13.75 -10.24
CA LYS A 93 1.09 14.96 -9.83
C LYS A 93 1.20 15.12 -8.30
N VAL A 94 0.14 14.77 -7.57
CA VAL A 94 0.17 14.80 -6.10
C VAL A 94 1.08 13.70 -5.57
N THR A 95 1.02 12.51 -6.14
CA THR A 95 1.85 11.37 -5.73
C THR A 95 3.33 11.63 -6.01
N ASP A 96 3.68 12.20 -7.15
CA ASP A 96 5.06 12.56 -7.52
C ASP A 96 5.71 13.53 -6.53
N LEU A 97 4.91 14.41 -5.94
CA LEU A 97 5.38 15.32 -4.89
C LEU A 97 5.43 14.63 -3.51
N LEU A 98 4.41 13.86 -3.19
CA LEU A 98 4.22 13.29 -1.85
C LEU A 98 5.20 12.15 -1.56
N VAL A 99 5.43 11.27 -2.54
CA VAL A 99 6.25 10.06 -2.36
C VAL A 99 7.70 10.37 -2.01
N PRO A 100 8.42 11.27 -2.71
CA PRO A 100 9.79 11.63 -2.32
C PRO A 100 9.87 12.24 -0.91
N VAL A 101 8.90 13.09 -0.54
CA VAL A 101 8.85 13.69 0.81
C VAL A 101 8.67 12.59 1.87
N MET A 102 7.74 11.67 1.65
CA MET A 102 7.53 10.53 2.54
C MET A 102 8.80 9.66 2.65
N ALA A 103 9.45 9.38 1.53
CA ALA A 103 10.68 8.59 1.50
C ALA A 103 11.81 9.25 2.31
N VAL A 104 12.00 10.56 2.15
CA VAL A 104 13.02 11.32 2.91
C VAL A 104 12.72 11.27 4.40
N ILE A 105 11.48 11.55 4.81
CA ILE A 105 11.08 11.51 6.22
C ILE A 105 11.30 10.11 6.80
N TYR A 106 10.90 9.08 6.07
CA TYR A 106 11.07 7.69 6.50
C TYR A 106 12.54 7.32 6.67
N ILE A 107 13.38 7.61 5.66
CA ILE A 107 14.82 7.32 5.71
C ILE A 107 15.49 8.05 6.86
N LEU A 108 15.20 9.33 7.04
CA LEU A 108 15.74 10.11 8.16
C LEU A 108 15.32 9.51 9.51
N THR A 109 14.06 9.15 9.67
CA THR A 109 13.58 8.53 10.90
C THR A 109 14.28 7.21 11.18
N VAL A 110 14.42 6.35 10.16
CA VAL A 110 15.12 5.06 10.31
C VAL A 110 16.59 5.26 10.66
N VAL A 111 17.28 6.18 9.99
CA VAL A 111 18.68 6.49 10.27
C VAL A 111 18.85 7.01 11.71
N LEU A 112 17.99 7.92 12.16
CA LEU A 112 18.00 8.40 13.54
C LEU A 112 17.78 7.27 14.54
N LEU A 113 16.78 6.41 14.29
CA LEU A 113 16.53 5.26 15.16
C LEU A 113 17.74 4.32 15.25
N ILE A 114 18.42 4.06 14.13
CA ILE A 114 19.64 3.24 14.11
C ILE A 114 20.74 3.92 14.91
N VAL A 115 20.99 5.19 14.66
CA VAL A 115 22.06 5.96 15.36
C VAL A 115 21.83 5.96 16.88
N PHE A 116 20.62 6.23 17.33
CA PHE A 116 20.31 6.21 18.77
C PHE A 116 20.31 4.83 19.41
N ASN A 117 20.24 3.78 18.60
CA ASN A 117 20.20 2.41 19.09
C ASN A 117 21.41 1.55 18.64
N ILE A 118 22.50 2.15 18.18
CA ILE A 118 23.72 1.44 17.78
C ILE A 118 24.14 0.36 18.80
N PRO A 119 24.17 0.62 20.12
CA PRO A 119 24.57 -0.40 21.10
C PRO A 119 23.65 -1.63 21.15
N ARG A 120 22.40 -1.50 20.69
CA ARG A 120 21.41 -2.58 20.68
C ARG A 120 21.41 -3.41 19.39
N ILE A 121 22.13 -2.96 18.35
CA ILE A 121 22.19 -3.66 17.05
C ILE A 121 22.71 -5.09 17.17
N PRO A 122 23.85 -5.36 17.90
CA PRO A 122 24.32 -6.74 18.06
C PRO A 122 23.31 -7.63 18.77
N TRP A 123 22.66 -7.10 19.80
CA TRP A 123 21.59 -7.83 20.50
C TRP A 123 20.41 -8.14 19.57
N PHE A 124 20.00 -7.18 18.73
CA PHE A 124 18.90 -7.38 17.77
C PHE A 124 19.18 -8.54 16.81
N PHE A 125 20.37 -8.54 16.18
CA PHE A 125 20.76 -9.64 15.30
C PHE A 125 20.89 -10.96 16.06
N GLY A 126 21.48 -10.95 17.23
CA GLY A 126 21.54 -12.12 18.11
C GLY A 126 20.17 -12.70 18.43
N ALA A 127 19.20 -11.85 18.79
CA ALA A 127 17.83 -12.27 19.06
C ALA A 127 17.15 -12.83 17.79
N VAL A 128 17.26 -12.16 16.64
CA VAL A 128 16.67 -12.63 15.38
C VAL A 128 17.20 -14.03 15.02
N PHE A 129 18.51 -14.22 15.03
CA PHE A 129 19.09 -15.51 14.66
C PHE A 129 18.84 -16.60 15.69
N SER A 130 18.95 -16.29 16.99
CA SER A 130 18.70 -17.28 18.04
C SER A 130 17.25 -17.75 18.08
N GLU A 131 16.29 -16.82 17.91
CA GLU A 131 14.87 -17.16 17.93
C GLU A 131 14.42 -17.84 16.63
N ALA A 132 14.97 -17.47 15.48
CA ALA A 132 14.61 -18.08 14.21
C ALA A 132 14.95 -19.57 14.14
N PHE A 133 15.99 -20.01 14.85
CA PHE A 133 16.43 -21.42 14.84
C PHE A 133 16.04 -22.21 16.09
N ARG A 134 15.21 -21.66 16.97
CA ARG A 134 14.66 -22.42 18.10
C ARG A 134 13.64 -23.44 17.63
N PRO A 135 13.73 -24.70 18.08
CA PRO A 135 12.76 -25.74 17.71
C PRO A 135 11.32 -25.36 18.07
N GLU A 136 11.13 -24.71 19.23
CA GLU A 136 9.82 -24.24 19.67
C GLU A 136 9.22 -23.18 18.74
N ALA A 137 10.05 -22.30 18.17
CA ALA A 137 9.60 -21.31 17.20
C ALA A 137 9.23 -21.97 15.87
N VAL A 138 9.97 -23.01 15.45
CA VAL A 138 9.74 -23.72 14.19
C VAL A 138 8.48 -24.60 14.27
N PHE A 139 8.24 -25.25 15.40
CA PHE A 139 7.13 -26.20 15.60
C PHE A 139 5.95 -25.60 16.37
N GLY A 140 6.09 -24.40 16.95
CA GLY A 140 5.02 -23.71 17.66
C GLY A 140 4.05 -23.00 16.74
N GLY A 141 2.79 -22.80 17.18
CA GLY A 141 1.77 -22.05 16.43
C GLY A 141 2.19 -20.63 16.03
N ALA A 142 3.14 -20.04 16.74
CA ALA A 142 3.71 -18.72 16.42
C ALA A 142 4.45 -18.69 15.09
N PHE A 143 5.14 -19.76 14.70
CA PHE A 143 5.81 -19.87 13.40
C PHE A 143 4.82 -19.80 12.24
N GLY A 144 3.72 -20.55 12.33
CA GLY A 144 2.67 -20.53 11.31
C GLY A 144 2.04 -19.14 11.15
N ILE A 145 1.83 -18.44 12.26
CA ILE A 145 1.32 -17.06 12.24
C ILE A 145 2.34 -16.11 11.63
N ALA A 146 3.60 -16.16 12.05
CA ALA A 146 4.67 -15.31 11.53
C ALA A 146 4.89 -15.55 10.03
N LEU A 147 4.96 -16.80 9.59
CA LEU A 147 5.08 -17.19 8.19
C LEU A 147 3.91 -16.67 7.37
N SER A 148 2.68 -16.91 7.84
CA SER A 148 1.46 -16.44 7.17
C SER A 148 1.43 -14.91 7.04
N GLN A 149 1.77 -14.19 8.09
CA GLN A 149 1.83 -12.73 8.06
C GLN A 149 2.97 -12.21 7.18
N GLY A 150 4.14 -12.86 7.20
CA GLY A 150 5.26 -12.53 6.34
C GLY A 150 4.90 -12.69 4.86
N ILE A 151 4.31 -13.82 4.48
CA ILE A 151 3.84 -14.07 3.12
C ILE A 151 2.78 -13.04 2.70
N LYS A 152 1.77 -12.79 3.54
CA LYS A 152 0.74 -11.79 3.26
C LYS A 152 1.33 -10.40 3.03
N ARG A 153 2.27 -9.98 3.86
CA ARG A 153 2.94 -8.67 3.72
C ARG A 153 3.82 -8.60 2.49
N GLY A 154 4.57 -9.67 2.19
CA GLY A 154 5.39 -9.75 0.98
C GLY A 154 4.55 -9.67 -0.30
N LEU A 155 3.44 -10.37 -0.35
CA LEU A 155 2.50 -10.31 -1.49
C LEU A 155 1.88 -8.93 -1.64
N MET A 156 1.49 -8.26 -0.55
CA MET A 156 0.95 -6.90 -0.60
C MET A 156 1.99 -5.87 -1.05
N SER A 157 3.26 -6.04 -0.65
CA SER A 157 4.34 -5.12 -1.01
C SER A 157 4.63 -5.11 -2.52
N ASN A 158 4.51 -6.26 -3.18
CA ASN A 158 4.85 -6.41 -4.59
C ASN A 158 3.64 -6.23 -5.52
N GLU A 159 2.43 -6.05 -4.98
CA GLU A 159 1.18 -6.05 -5.77
C GLU A 159 1.07 -7.22 -6.77
N ALA A 160 1.79 -8.32 -6.53
CA ALA A 160 1.99 -9.45 -7.44
C ALA A 160 0.65 -10.03 -7.94
N GLY A 161 0.29 -9.68 -9.15
CA GLY A 161 -0.90 -10.19 -9.81
C GLY A 161 -2.22 -9.51 -9.45
N GLN A 162 -2.23 -8.46 -8.62
CA GLN A 162 -3.45 -7.70 -8.31
C GLN A 162 -3.94 -6.85 -9.51
N GLY A 163 -3.03 -6.53 -10.45
CA GLY A 163 -3.37 -5.82 -11.68
C GLY A 163 -3.54 -4.31 -11.53
N THR A 164 -3.28 -3.74 -10.35
CA THR A 164 -3.40 -2.29 -10.10
C THR A 164 -2.42 -1.48 -10.93
N ILE A 165 -1.20 -1.97 -11.12
CA ILE A 165 -0.14 -1.31 -11.90
C ILE A 165 -0.51 -1.09 -13.38
N THR A 166 -1.43 -1.87 -13.91
CA THR A 166 -1.84 -1.76 -15.32
C THR A 166 -2.59 -0.46 -15.64
N MET A 167 -3.17 0.20 -14.63
CA MET A 167 -3.88 1.48 -14.82
C MET A 167 -2.89 2.66 -14.91
N PRO A 168 -1.97 2.90 -13.95
CA PRO A 168 -0.99 3.95 -14.09
C PRO A 168 -0.05 3.72 -15.28
N ALA A 169 0.33 2.47 -15.57
CA ALA A 169 1.15 2.15 -16.74
C ALA A 169 0.49 2.54 -18.07
N ALA A 170 -0.84 2.47 -18.17
CA ALA A 170 -1.55 2.90 -19.38
C ALA A 170 -1.58 4.43 -19.56
N ALA A 171 -1.43 5.18 -18.47
CA ALA A 171 -1.40 6.64 -18.49
C ALA A 171 0.04 7.20 -18.55
N ALA A 172 1.06 6.35 -18.51
CA ALA A 172 2.45 6.76 -18.58
C ALA A 172 2.82 7.18 -20.02
N ASP A 173 3.54 8.29 -20.12
CA ASP A 173 4.12 8.77 -21.38
C ASP A 173 5.50 8.11 -21.56
N ALA A 174 5.53 7.01 -22.30
CA ALA A 174 6.74 6.24 -22.56
C ALA A 174 6.91 6.03 -24.07
N ASN A 175 8.14 6.19 -24.56
CA ASN A 175 8.45 6.00 -25.98
C ASN A 175 8.38 4.52 -26.39
N HIS A 176 8.62 3.62 -25.46
CA HIS A 176 8.58 2.17 -25.71
C HIS A 176 7.98 1.44 -24.49
N PRO A 177 7.20 0.35 -24.71
CA PRO A 177 6.63 -0.43 -23.60
C PRO A 177 7.67 -0.95 -22.60
N CYS A 178 8.90 -1.21 -23.04
CA CYS A 178 9.99 -1.65 -22.16
C CYS A 178 10.43 -0.58 -21.15
N ASP A 179 10.30 0.71 -21.49
CA ASP A 179 10.66 1.81 -20.59
C ASP A 179 9.76 1.84 -19.34
N GLN A 180 8.57 1.25 -19.45
CA GLN A 180 7.62 1.11 -18.34
C GLN A 180 7.82 -0.19 -17.55
N GLY A 181 8.53 -1.16 -18.11
CA GLY A 181 8.77 -2.47 -17.49
C GLY A 181 10.08 -2.58 -16.72
N CYS A 182 10.96 -1.59 -16.88
CA CYS A 182 12.23 -1.47 -16.15
C CYS A 182 12.07 -0.57 -14.95
#